data_b793e97825784b362a0508b7dbc3143f
#
_entry.id   b793e97825784b362a0508b7dbc3143f
#
_cell.length_a   1.000
_cell.length_b   1.000
_cell.length_c   1.000
_cell.angle_alpha   90.00
_cell.angle_beta   90.00
_cell.angle_gamma   90.00
#
_symmetry.space_group_name_H-M   'P 1'
#
loop_
_entity.id
_entity.type
_entity.pdbx_description
1 polymer ?
#
loop_
_entity_poly.entity_id
_entity_poly.type
_entity_poly.pdbx_seq_one_letter_code
_entity_poly.pdbx_strand_id
1 'polypeptide(L)'
;LVAVMNKAFSIKQKEYQLFGSFIYKFEQALLLPCTIAFFMVSLFSVSVVRILKNIKTHFKTYSSLTSGLILDILGSYANVSLGGPRYYSGNLIRLSKIGGQNEPEDKSPLKIYNKVRFTGILFVCICVLIKTYLYAANIH
;
A
#
# COMPACT_ATOMS: atom_id res chain seq x y z
N LEU A 1 15.82 -1.60 -4.88
CA LEU A 1 16.99 -2.31 -4.32
C LEU A 1 16.58 -3.15 -3.10
N VAL A 2 15.93 -2.54 -2.09
CA VAL A 2 15.50 -3.21 -0.84
C VAL A 2 14.58 -4.39 -1.11
N ALA A 3 13.57 -4.23 -1.99
CA ALA A 3 12.66 -5.32 -2.36
C ALA A 3 13.37 -6.48 -3.06
N VAL A 4 14.40 -6.18 -3.87
CA VAL A 4 15.23 -7.20 -4.53
C VAL A 4 16.09 -7.93 -3.49
N MET A 5 16.68 -7.21 -2.56
CA MET A 5 17.46 -7.81 -1.46
C MET A 5 16.57 -8.69 -0.57
N ASN A 6 15.37 -8.22 -0.21
CA ASN A 6 14.41 -9.01 0.54
C ASN A 6 14.06 -10.32 -0.18
N LYS A 7 13.84 -10.27 -1.50
CA LYS A 7 13.56 -11.46 -2.32
C LYS A 7 14.78 -12.40 -2.44
N ALA A 8 15.98 -11.84 -2.57
CA ALA A 8 17.21 -12.63 -2.72
C ALA A 8 17.65 -13.30 -1.41
N PHE A 9 17.49 -12.60 -0.28
CA PHE A 9 17.91 -13.06 1.04
C PHE A 9 16.73 -13.53 1.91
N SER A 10 15.53 -13.67 1.34
CA SER A 10 14.37 -14.08 2.11
C SER A 10 14.54 -15.49 2.64
N ILE A 11 14.35 -15.61 3.92
CA ILE A 11 13.77 -16.71 4.75
C ILE A 11 14.08 -18.17 4.32
N LYS A 12 14.47 -18.46 3.09
CA LYS A 12 14.74 -19.83 2.61
C LYS A 12 16.07 -20.39 3.06
N GLN A 13 17.04 -19.55 3.39
CA GLN A 13 18.34 -19.96 3.93
C GLN A 13 18.40 -19.58 5.40
N LYS A 14 18.45 -20.57 6.28
CA LYS A 14 18.49 -20.36 7.74
C LYS A 14 19.61 -19.39 8.18
N GLU A 15 20.71 -19.38 7.46
CA GLU A 15 21.89 -18.52 7.73
C GLU A 15 21.59 -17.03 7.57
N TYR A 16 20.67 -16.63 6.67
CA TYR A 16 20.37 -15.23 6.39
C TYR A 16 19.02 -14.76 6.96
N GLN A 17 18.38 -15.57 7.79
CA GLN A 17 17.05 -15.27 8.32
C GLN A 17 17.02 -13.98 9.12
N LEU A 18 18.04 -13.69 9.93
CA LEU A 18 18.14 -12.46 10.71
C LEU A 18 18.30 -11.24 9.80
N PHE A 19 19.17 -11.34 8.78
CA PHE A 19 19.38 -10.27 7.81
C PHE A 19 18.11 -10.02 6.97
N GLY A 20 17.47 -11.06 6.48
CA GLY A 20 16.22 -10.96 5.73
C GLY A 20 15.10 -10.32 6.56
N SER A 21 15.01 -10.66 7.85
CA SER A 21 14.05 -10.04 8.78
C SER A 21 14.35 -8.56 9.02
N PHE A 22 15.61 -8.18 9.15
CA PHE A 22 16.03 -6.78 9.27
C PHE A 22 15.68 -5.98 8.02
N ILE A 23 16.04 -6.47 6.84
CA ILE A 23 15.73 -5.82 5.55
C ILE A 23 14.22 -5.65 5.36
N TYR A 24 13.43 -6.67 5.72
CA TYR A 24 11.97 -6.59 5.67
C TYR A 24 11.42 -5.47 6.57
N LYS A 25 11.88 -5.40 7.84
CA LYS A 25 11.45 -4.35 8.78
C LYS A 25 11.86 -2.97 8.29
N PHE A 26 13.07 -2.85 7.76
CA PHE A 26 13.58 -1.60 7.19
C PHE A 26 12.74 -1.14 5.99
N GLU A 27 12.39 -2.06 5.08
CA GLU A 27 11.49 -1.78 3.96
C GLU A 27 10.12 -1.28 4.46
N GLN A 28 9.53 -1.95 5.46
CA GLN A 28 8.26 -1.53 6.04
C GLN A 28 8.35 -0.13 6.67
N ALA A 29 9.43 0.17 7.38
CA ALA A 29 9.67 1.48 7.97
C ALA A 29 9.78 2.60 6.92
N LEU A 30 10.46 2.33 5.80
CA LEU A 30 10.56 3.29 4.68
C LEU A 30 9.22 3.49 3.95
N LEU A 31 8.42 2.44 3.81
CA LEU A 31 7.12 2.52 3.12
C LEU A 31 6.03 3.16 3.99
N LEU A 32 6.19 3.13 5.32
CA LEU A 32 5.16 3.57 6.26
C LEU A 32 4.77 5.06 6.07
N PRO A 33 5.71 6.03 5.98
CA PRO A 33 5.36 7.43 5.74
C PRO A 33 4.59 7.64 4.44
N CYS A 34 5.04 6.98 3.36
CA CYS A 34 4.36 7.04 2.06
C CYS A 34 2.95 6.44 2.13
N THR A 35 2.79 5.33 2.86
CA THR A 35 1.49 4.68 3.04
C THR A 35 0.54 5.56 3.84
N ILE A 36 1.02 6.21 4.90
CA ILE A 36 0.24 7.16 5.69
C ILE A 36 -0.18 8.34 4.82
N ALA A 37 0.75 8.94 4.08
CA ALA A 37 0.45 10.06 3.19
C ALA A 37 -0.60 9.67 2.13
N PHE A 38 -0.43 8.51 1.51
CA PHE A 38 -1.39 7.97 0.53
C PHE A 38 -2.76 7.73 1.17
N PHE A 39 -2.80 7.17 2.39
CA PHE A 39 -4.02 6.97 3.15
C PHE A 39 -4.71 8.30 3.44
N MET A 40 -3.99 9.30 3.96
CA MET A 40 -4.54 10.62 4.29
C MET A 40 -5.18 11.28 3.07
N VAL A 41 -4.52 11.26 1.91
CA VAL A 41 -5.10 11.82 0.67
C VAL A 41 -6.31 10.99 0.21
N SER A 42 -6.31 9.68 0.41
CA SER A 42 -7.41 8.81 0.03
C SER A 42 -8.68 9.00 0.87
N LEU A 43 -8.59 9.58 2.07
CA LEU A 43 -9.75 9.84 2.95
C LEU A 43 -10.83 10.68 2.27
N PHE A 44 -10.45 11.54 1.34
CA PHE A 44 -11.40 12.37 0.59
C PHE A 44 -12.18 11.61 -0.49
N SER A 45 -11.76 10.39 -0.83
CA SER A 45 -12.28 9.67 -1.99
C SER A 45 -12.76 8.25 -1.71
N VAL A 46 -12.45 7.70 -0.55
CA VAL A 46 -12.75 6.31 -0.19
C VAL A 46 -13.48 6.24 1.15
N SER A 47 -14.38 5.28 1.30
CA SER A 47 -15.06 5.02 2.57
C SER A 47 -14.06 4.51 3.62
N VAL A 48 -13.62 5.42 4.50
CA VAL A 48 -12.70 5.13 5.61
C VAL A 48 -13.22 4.01 6.50
N VAL A 49 -14.53 3.99 6.74
CA VAL A 49 -15.18 2.96 7.57
C VAL A 49 -14.93 1.55 7.01
N ARG A 50 -14.96 1.40 5.68
CA ARG A 50 -14.68 0.11 5.01
C ARG A 50 -13.22 -0.31 5.23
N ILE A 51 -12.28 0.62 5.02
CA ILE A 51 -10.85 0.35 5.21
C ILE A 51 -10.55 -0.05 6.66
N LEU A 52 -11.12 0.68 7.63
CA LEU A 52 -10.94 0.38 9.05
C LEU A 52 -11.54 -0.98 9.45
N LYS A 53 -12.68 -1.37 8.89
CA LYS A 53 -13.23 -2.72 9.08
C LYS A 53 -12.30 -3.81 8.56
N ASN A 54 -11.66 -3.57 7.45
CA ASN A 54 -10.78 -4.54 6.79
C ASN A 54 -9.39 -4.63 7.45
N ILE A 55 -9.00 -3.65 8.26
CA ILE A 55 -7.67 -3.60 8.89
C ILE A 55 -7.33 -4.88 9.66
N LYS A 56 -8.30 -5.42 10.41
CA LYS A 56 -8.12 -6.69 11.15
C LYS A 56 -7.86 -7.89 10.22
N THR A 57 -8.50 -7.88 9.06
CA THR A 57 -8.31 -8.91 8.03
C THR A 57 -6.93 -8.79 7.38
N HIS A 58 -6.44 -7.56 7.18
CA HIS A 58 -5.10 -7.31 6.65
C HIS A 58 -4.02 -7.88 7.55
N PHE A 59 -4.10 -7.65 8.86
CA PHE A 59 -3.15 -8.21 9.83
C PHE A 59 -3.10 -9.73 9.83
N LYS A 60 -4.23 -10.40 9.60
CA LYS A 60 -4.31 -11.88 9.61
C LYS A 60 -3.86 -12.52 8.32
N THR A 61 -4.06 -11.85 7.19
CA THR A 61 -3.96 -12.48 5.87
C THR A 61 -2.74 -12.04 5.08
N TYR A 62 -2.33 -10.78 5.27
CA TYR A 62 -1.18 -10.21 4.54
C TYR A 62 0.04 -10.17 5.44
N SER A 63 1.18 -10.59 4.88
CA SER A 63 2.47 -10.54 5.57
C SER A 63 2.93 -9.11 5.88
N SER A 64 2.40 -8.12 5.13
CA SER A 64 2.71 -6.70 5.28
C SER A 64 1.41 -5.89 5.41
N LEU A 65 1.28 -5.16 6.51
CA LEU A 65 0.15 -4.26 6.73
C LEU A 65 0.09 -3.15 5.67
N THR A 66 1.24 -2.57 5.32
CA THR A 66 1.35 -1.51 4.32
C THR A 66 0.84 -1.97 2.95
N SER A 67 1.25 -3.17 2.52
CA SER A 67 0.79 -3.75 1.25
C SER A 67 -0.72 -4.05 1.26
N GLY A 68 -1.23 -4.61 2.35
CA GLY A 68 -2.66 -4.87 2.50
C GLY A 68 -3.48 -3.59 2.47
N LEU A 69 -3.03 -2.54 3.16
CA LEU A 69 -3.70 -1.25 3.21
C LEU A 69 -3.71 -0.55 1.83
N ILE A 70 -2.58 -0.53 1.13
CA ILE A 70 -2.49 0.05 -0.21
C ILE A 70 -3.42 -0.69 -1.18
N LEU A 71 -3.44 -2.01 -1.17
CA LEU A 71 -4.32 -2.80 -2.02
C LEU A 71 -5.80 -2.53 -1.72
N ASP A 72 -6.17 -2.40 -0.44
CA ASP A 72 -7.56 -2.09 -0.06
C ASP A 72 -7.98 -0.69 -0.53
N ILE A 73 -7.11 0.31 -0.38
CA ILE A 73 -7.35 1.66 -0.88
C ILE A 73 -7.53 1.64 -2.40
N LEU A 74 -6.61 1.01 -3.13
CA LEU A 74 -6.65 0.95 -4.59
C LEU A 74 -7.88 0.20 -5.10
N GLY A 75 -8.18 -0.94 -4.51
CA GLY A 75 -9.38 -1.72 -4.83
C GLY A 75 -10.67 -0.97 -4.52
N SER A 76 -10.72 -0.28 -3.39
CA SER A 76 -11.86 0.57 -3.02
C SER A 76 -12.04 1.74 -3.97
N TYR A 77 -10.94 2.36 -4.41
CA TYR A 77 -10.97 3.44 -5.40
C TYR A 77 -11.56 3.03 -6.74
N ALA A 78 -11.13 1.87 -7.24
CA ALA A 78 -11.61 1.36 -8.52
C ALA A 78 -12.96 0.61 -8.37
N ASN A 79 -13.43 0.42 -7.13
CA ASN A 79 -14.54 -0.46 -6.77
C ASN A 79 -14.33 -1.90 -7.26
N VAL A 80 -13.10 -2.39 -7.14
CA VAL A 80 -12.67 -3.69 -7.63
C VAL A 80 -12.14 -4.53 -6.46
N SER A 81 -12.51 -5.80 -6.44
CA SER A 81 -12.02 -6.78 -5.48
C SER A 81 -10.60 -7.21 -5.85
N LEU A 82 -9.64 -6.93 -4.98
CA LEU A 82 -8.24 -7.31 -5.13
C LEU A 82 -7.86 -8.40 -4.13
N GLY A 83 -6.77 -9.14 -4.40
CA GLY A 83 -6.35 -10.25 -3.56
C GLY A 83 -6.91 -11.59 -4.05
N GLY A 84 -7.32 -12.45 -3.11
CA GLY A 84 -7.79 -13.79 -3.42
C GLY A 84 -6.67 -14.83 -3.47
N PRO A 85 -7.00 -16.12 -3.72
CA PRO A 85 -6.03 -17.20 -3.72
C PRO A 85 -5.00 -17.03 -4.84
N ARG A 86 -3.72 -17.25 -4.51
CA ARG A 86 -2.60 -17.15 -5.46
C ARG A 86 -1.60 -18.28 -5.25
N TYR A 87 -0.97 -18.69 -6.34
CA TYR A 87 0.11 -19.67 -6.29
C TYR A 87 1.46 -18.96 -6.10
N TYR A 88 2.21 -19.34 -5.06
CA TYR A 88 3.57 -18.92 -4.83
C TYR A 88 4.48 -20.14 -4.75
N SER A 89 5.40 -20.27 -5.68
CA SER A 89 6.33 -21.41 -5.73
C SER A 89 5.61 -22.77 -5.67
N GLY A 90 4.49 -22.91 -6.37
CA GLY A 90 3.69 -24.15 -6.41
C GLY A 90 2.69 -24.33 -5.24
N ASN A 91 2.76 -23.52 -4.21
CA ASN A 91 1.86 -23.57 -3.05
C ASN A 91 0.71 -22.57 -3.19
N LEU A 92 -0.53 -23.03 -2.99
CA LEU A 92 -1.71 -22.17 -2.99
C LEU A 92 -1.80 -21.41 -1.66
N ILE A 93 -1.61 -20.11 -1.70
CA ILE A 93 -1.83 -19.22 -0.57
C ILE A 93 -3.21 -18.58 -0.71
N ARG A 94 -4.07 -18.80 0.27
CA ARG A 94 -5.41 -18.22 0.32
C ARG A 94 -5.35 -16.84 0.98
N LEU A 95 -5.30 -15.80 0.16
CA LEU A 95 -5.43 -14.42 0.62
C LEU A 95 -6.90 -14.00 0.60
N SER A 96 -7.31 -13.16 1.56
CA SER A 96 -8.65 -12.58 1.57
C SER A 96 -8.80 -11.59 0.41
N LYS A 97 -9.98 -11.56 -0.19
CA LYS A 97 -10.36 -10.47 -1.10
C LYS A 97 -10.58 -9.19 -0.32
N ILE A 98 -10.07 -8.07 -0.83
CA ILE A 98 -10.12 -6.73 -0.21
C ILE A 98 -10.41 -5.68 -1.28
N GLY A 99 -10.84 -4.49 -0.87
CA GLY A 99 -11.17 -3.38 -1.77
C GLY A 99 -12.65 -3.30 -2.09
N GLY A 100 -12.97 -3.19 -3.36
CA GLY A 100 -14.35 -3.08 -3.86
C GLY A 100 -15.08 -4.42 -3.94
N GLN A 101 -16.28 -4.38 -4.54
CA GLN A 101 -17.14 -5.55 -4.67
C GLN A 101 -17.07 -6.21 -6.05
N ASN A 102 -16.71 -5.46 -7.09
CA ASN A 102 -16.70 -5.95 -8.45
C ASN A 102 -15.45 -6.77 -8.73
N GLU A 103 -15.57 -7.77 -9.59
CA GLU A 103 -14.39 -8.47 -10.11
C GLU A 103 -13.59 -7.54 -11.04
N PRO A 104 -12.26 -7.73 -11.16
CA PRO A 104 -11.41 -6.94 -12.03
C PRO A 104 -11.81 -7.12 -13.51
N GLU A 105 -11.98 -5.99 -14.19
CA GLU A 105 -12.19 -5.91 -15.64
C GLU A 105 -10.91 -5.41 -16.32
N ASP A 106 -10.80 -5.55 -17.65
CA ASP A 106 -9.65 -5.09 -18.44
C ASP A 106 -9.33 -3.59 -18.25
N LYS A 107 -10.35 -2.78 -18.00
CA LYS A 107 -10.21 -1.33 -17.74
C LYS A 107 -9.87 -0.98 -16.29
N SER A 108 -9.88 -1.95 -15.38
CA SER A 108 -9.60 -1.72 -13.95
C SER A 108 -8.20 -1.20 -13.68
N PRO A 109 -7.12 -1.69 -14.33
CA PRO A 109 -5.78 -1.15 -14.16
C PRO A 109 -5.67 0.33 -14.53
N LEU A 110 -6.34 0.77 -15.60
CA LEU A 110 -6.33 2.17 -16.03
C LEU A 110 -7.05 3.08 -15.03
N LYS A 111 -8.18 2.63 -14.45
CA LYS A 111 -8.88 3.34 -13.39
C LYS A 111 -7.98 3.52 -12.17
N ILE A 112 -7.31 2.45 -11.73
CA ILE A 112 -6.36 2.48 -10.61
C ILE A 112 -5.21 3.44 -10.91
N TYR A 113 -4.58 3.32 -12.08
CA TYR A 113 -3.47 4.18 -12.50
C TYR A 113 -3.85 5.67 -12.45
N ASN A 114 -4.97 6.06 -13.04
CA ASN A 114 -5.43 7.45 -13.05
C ASN A 114 -5.68 7.98 -11.63
N LYS A 115 -6.20 7.15 -10.73
CA LYS A 115 -6.41 7.53 -9.33
C LYS A 115 -5.10 7.70 -8.57
N VAL A 116 -4.15 6.78 -8.73
CA VAL A 116 -2.81 6.88 -8.14
C VAL A 116 -2.10 8.14 -8.63
N ARG A 117 -2.14 8.42 -9.93
CA ARG A 117 -1.57 9.63 -10.52
C ARG A 117 -2.18 10.91 -9.92
N PHE A 118 -3.52 10.96 -9.85
CA PHE A 118 -4.21 12.11 -9.26
C PHE A 118 -3.83 12.31 -7.79
N THR A 119 -3.80 11.22 -7.00
CA THR A 119 -3.39 11.25 -5.59
C THR A 119 -1.95 11.74 -5.43
N GLY A 120 -1.03 11.29 -6.30
CA GLY A 120 0.36 11.73 -6.30
C GLY A 120 0.50 13.24 -6.60
N ILE A 121 -0.22 13.74 -7.60
CA ILE A 121 -0.22 15.17 -7.95
C ILE A 121 -0.77 15.99 -6.76
N LEU A 122 -1.89 15.59 -6.18
CA LEU A 122 -2.48 16.26 -5.04
C LEU A 122 -1.53 16.30 -3.84
N PHE A 123 -0.84 15.20 -3.56
CA PHE A 123 0.16 15.13 -2.50
C PHE A 123 1.31 16.13 -2.73
N VAL A 124 1.86 16.19 -3.95
CA VAL A 124 2.91 17.16 -4.30
C VAL A 124 2.42 18.60 -4.13
N CYS A 125 1.20 18.91 -4.59
CA CYS A 125 0.60 20.24 -4.41
C CYS A 125 0.49 20.60 -2.92
N ILE A 126 0.04 19.69 -2.07
CA ILE A 126 -0.05 19.91 -0.62
C ILE A 126 1.34 20.18 -0.03
N CYS A 127 2.35 19.39 -0.40
CA CYS A 127 3.72 19.58 0.08
C CYS A 127 4.27 20.96 -0.32
N VAL A 128 4.02 21.40 -1.54
CA VAL A 128 4.43 22.72 -2.02
C VAL A 128 3.73 23.82 -1.24
N LEU A 129 2.43 23.73 -1.02
CA LEU A 129 1.66 24.70 -0.24
C LEU A 129 2.16 24.79 1.21
N ILE A 130 2.43 23.66 1.85
CA ILE A 130 2.99 23.63 3.21
C ILE A 130 4.36 24.33 3.22
N LYS A 131 5.23 24.00 2.26
CA LYS A 131 6.56 24.61 2.16
C LYS A 131 6.48 26.13 1.98
N THR A 132 5.61 26.60 1.09
CA THR A 132 5.45 28.06 0.85
C THR A 132 4.90 28.77 2.07
N TYR A 133 3.93 28.15 2.76
CA TYR A 133 3.38 28.68 4.01
C TYR A 133 4.44 28.80 5.11
N LEU A 134 5.22 27.74 5.33
CA LEU A 134 6.30 27.75 6.33
C LEU A 134 7.40 28.77 5.99
N TYR A 135 7.72 28.94 4.71
CA TYR A 135 8.66 29.94 4.27
C TYR A 135 8.15 31.36 4.55
N ALA A 136 6.88 31.64 4.23
CA ALA A 136 6.25 32.93 4.50
C ALA A 136 6.15 33.22 6.01
N ALA A 137 5.88 32.21 6.83
CA ALA A 137 5.79 32.35 8.29
C ALA A 137 7.16 32.62 8.95
N ASN A 138 8.27 32.17 8.35
CA ASN A 138 9.62 32.40 8.88
C ASN A 138 10.22 33.76 8.46
N ILE A 139 9.51 34.52 7.62
CA ILE A 139 9.95 35.88 7.19
C ILE A 139 9.39 36.98 8.11
N HIS A 140 8.44 36.61 8.98
CA HIS A 140 7.89 37.49 10.02
C HIS A 140 8.44 37.11 11.38
#